data_c2ee1fa2130fff7d80ccd17e502c665d
#
_entry.id   c2ee1fa2130fff7d80ccd17e502c665d
#
_cell.length_a   1.000
_cell.length_b   1.000
_cell.length_c   1.000
_cell.angle_alpha   90.00
_cell.angle_beta   90.00
_cell.angle_gamma   90.00
#
_symmetry.space_group_name_H-M   'P 1'
#
loop_
_entity.id
_entity.type
_entity.pdbx_description
1 polymer ?
#
loop_
_entity_poly.entity_id
_entity_poly.type
_entity_poly.pdbx_seq_one_letter_code
_entity_poly.pdbx_strand_id
1 'polypeptide(L)'
;NAYLQAYNYTNGSVKDRFSTIFKTYYQAIADVNSLLEVIDEKKGIFTRENYELIKGEALGIRALCHLDVLRLWGPVPAGEISDDKILPYVKSVTNEIHDYSTYEQFVQLLLEDLNEAERLLEGVDPILKYSIADLQDETTCDVEDDFWIDRQVRMNYYGVLALKARLYFWTQDMKNAVLYAKKVIDAKDPSGKKMWVLATGITMESGDLACASESIFGLSVYDLGTKASSNFDLTGNGIHEQSFIMDYYAFPTGERTTDVRFDKQWTSLSKNGQSIYICRKFYQLSDNQMNELPLIRLAEMYFIVMEATSSTTEANGLFSEYASSRGIATADLSSNKLRTLTKEFNKEFYAEGQMFFFYKRVNATGSINYIPLNAERYVAPLPEREIVYNNKDGS
;
A
#
# COMPACT_ATOMS: atom_id res chain seq x y z
N ASN A 1 -5.53 -9.54 20.55
CA ASN A 1 -4.54 -10.06 19.60
C ASN A 1 -3.08 -10.12 20.10
N ALA A 2 -2.88 -10.38 21.39
CA ALA A 2 -1.52 -10.51 21.97
C ALA A 2 -0.65 -11.54 21.24
N TYR A 3 -1.24 -12.64 20.76
CA TYR A 3 -0.51 -13.67 20.02
C TYR A 3 0.02 -13.17 18.66
N LEU A 4 -0.76 -12.36 17.94
CA LEU A 4 -0.30 -11.76 16.69
C LEU A 4 0.81 -10.73 16.91
N GLN A 5 0.67 -9.90 17.94
CA GLN A 5 1.73 -8.95 18.33
C GLN A 5 3.03 -9.65 18.72
N ALA A 6 2.94 -10.84 19.34
CA ALA A 6 4.09 -11.65 19.72
C ALA A 6 4.67 -12.49 18.55
N TYR A 7 4.11 -12.40 17.34
CA TYR A 7 4.47 -13.26 16.19
C TYR A 7 4.35 -14.76 16.54
N ASN A 8 3.36 -15.13 17.35
CA ASN A 8 3.11 -16.52 17.71
C ASN A 8 2.30 -17.23 16.60
N TYR A 9 3.00 -17.67 15.58
CA TYR A 9 2.43 -18.35 14.42
C TYR A 9 2.00 -19.80 14.69
N THR A 10 2.30 -20.35 15.85
CA THR A 10 1.80 -21.66 16.26
C THR A 10 0.40 -21.62 16.87
N ASN A 11 -0.06 -20.42 17.25
CA ASN A 11 -1.40 -20.23 17.80
C ASN A 11 -2.48 -20.41 16.73
N GLY A 12 -3.50 -21.22 17.00
CA GLY A 12 -4.58 -21.55 16.06
C GLY A 12 -5.31 -20.32 15.51
N SER A 13 -5.66 -19.35 16.37
CA SER A 13 -6.37 -18.15 15.91
C SER A 13 -5.52 -17.25 15.00
N VAL A 14 -4.19 -17.28 15.13
CA VAL A 14 -3.25 -16.59 14.24
C VAL A 14 -3.15 -17.32 12.90
N LYS A 15 -3.01 -18.64 12.93
CA LYS A 15 -3.01 -19.48 11.71
C LYS A 15 -4.31 -19.29 10.91
N ASP A 16 -5.47 -19.33 11.56
CA ASP A 16 -6.77 -19.13 10.91
C ASP A 16 -6.88 -17.77 10.22
N ARG A 17 -6.35 -16.71 10.83
CA ARG A 17 -6.32 -15.38 10.22
C ARG A 17 -5.47 -15.35 8.96
N PHE A 18 -4.25 -15.87 9.01
CA PHE A 18 -3.39 -15.92 7.84
C PHE A 18 -3.95 -16.84 6.76
N SER A 19 -4.57 -17.95 7.13
CA SER A 19 -5.29 -18.84 6.19
C SER A 19 -6.45 -18.09 5.50
N THR A 20 -7.21 -17.32 6.24
CA THR A 20 -8.31 -16.51 5.68
C THR A 20 -7.77 -15.44 4.71
N ILE A 21 -6.72 -14.72 5.10
CA ILE A 21 -6.10 -13.70 4.25
C ILE A 21 -5.56 -14.32 2.95
N PHE A 22 -4.82 -15.43 3.06
CA PHE A 22 -4.30 -16.16 1.91
C PHE A 22 -5.43 -16.56 0.94
N LYS A 23 -6.46 -17.21 1.47
CA LYS A 23 -7.63 -17.60 0.67
C LYS A 23 -8.30 -16.41 -0.01
N THR A 24 -8.42 -15.27 0.68
CA THR A 24 -9.07 -14.07 0.13
C THR A 24 -8.25 -13.49 -1.03
N TYR A 25 -6.92 -13.45 -0.92
CA TYR A 25 -6.08 -13.01 -2.04
C TYR A 25 -6.21 -13.92 -3.25
N TYR A 26 -6.15 -15.23 -3.06
CA TYR A 26 -6.29 -16.18 -4.19
C TYR A 26 -7.71 -16.21 -4.75
N GLN A 27 -8.74 -15.92 -3.95
CA GLN A 27 -10.09 -15.73 -4.47
C GLN A 27 -10.15 -14.49 -5.39
N ALA A 28 -9.60 -13.36 -4.97
CA ALA A 28 -9.54 -12.16 -5.82
C ALA A 28 -8.73 -12.43 -7.11
N ILE A 29 -7.63 -13.18 -7.02
CA ILE A 29 -6.85 -13.60 -8.19
C ILE A 29 -7.68 -14.47 -9.14
N ALA A 30 -8.45 -15.43 -8.61
CA ALA A 30 -9.32 -16.28 -9.41
C ALA A 30 -10.44 -15.48 -10.10
N ASP A 31 -11.04 -14.51 -9.41
CA ASP A 31 -12.07 -13.64 -9.98
C ASP A 31 -11.50 -12.81 -11.14
N VAL A 32 -10.30 -12.25 -10.97
CA VAL A 32 -9.58 -11.53 -12.04
C VAL A 32 -9.22 -12.46 -13.20
N ASN A 33 -8.74 -13.67 -12.91
CA ASN A 33 -8.40 -14.64 -13.96
C ASN A 33 -9.63 -15.06 -14.76
N SER A 34 -10.81 -15.20 -14.12
CA SER A 34 -12.06 -15.51 -14.81
C SER A 34 -12.42 -14.45 -15.87
N LEU A 35 -12.10 -13.19 -15.60
CA LEU A 35 -12.24 -12.11 -16.59
C LEU A 35 -11.17 -12.22 -17.70
N LEU A 36 -9.91 -12.40 -17.31
CA LEU A 36 -8.78 -12.41 -18.24
C LEU A 36 -8.81 -13.58 -19.22
N GLU A 37 -9.39 -14.71 -18.86
CA GLU A 37 -9.55 -15.87 -19.74
C GLU A 37 -10.49 -15.60 -20.91
N VAL A 38 -11.48 -14.75 -20.75
CA VAL A 38 -12.54 -14.54 -21.78
C VAL A 38 -12.45 -13.17 -22.45
N ILE A 39 -11.74 -12.20 -21.88
CA ILE A 39 -11.80 -10.82 -22.36
C ILE A 39 -11.27 -10.66 -23.78
N ASP A 40 -10.26 -11.43 -24.18
CA ASP A 40 -9.65 -11.35 -25.51
C ASP A 40 -10.63 -11.83 -26.59
N GLU A 41 -11.37 -12.90 -26.32
CA GLU A 41 -12.40 -13.43 -27.24
C GLU A 41 -13.58 -12.44 -27.36
N LYS A 42 -13.81 -11.63 -26.34
CA LYS A 42 -14.90 -10.66 -26.28
C LYS A 42 -14.48 -9.24 -26.68
N LYS A 43 -13.27 -9.03 -27.18
CA LYS A 43 -12.75 -7.68 -27.50
C LYS A 43 -13.72 -6.87 -28.38
N GLY A 44 -14.41 -7.49 -29.29
CA GLY A 44 -15.31 -6.80 -30.23
C GLY A 44 -16.63 -6.24 -29.61
N ILE A 45 -16.95 -6.57 -28.36
CA ILE A 45 -18.13 -6.00 -27.68
C ILE A 45 -17.82 -4.70 -26.93
N PHE A 46 -16.54 -4.40 -26.69
CA PHE A 46 -16.16 -3.21 -25.98
C PHE A 46 -16.19 -1.99 -26.90
N THR A 47 -16.75 -0.92 -26.38
CA THR A 47 -16.73 0.39 -27.03
C THR A 47 -15.50 1.18 -26.60
N ARG A 48 -14.99 2.05 -27.47
CA ARG A 48 -13.83 2.89 -27.19
C ARG A 48 -12.63 2.05 -26.69
N GLU A 49 -11.90 2.55 -25.74
CA GLU A 49 -10.71 1.92 -25.14
C GLU A 49 -11.04 1.05 -23.91
N ASN A 50 -12.32 0.70 -23.70
CA ASN A 50 -12.74 -0.05 -22.51
C ASN A 50 -12.12 -1.45 -22.41
N TYR A 51 -11.80 -2.09 -23.55
CA TYR A 51 -11.06 -3.35 -23.52
C TYR A 51 -9.67 -3.18 -22.89
N GLU A 52 -8.90 -2.20 -23.34
CA GLU A 52 -7.57 -1.91 -22.84
C GLU A 52 -7.62 -1.50 -21.35
N LEU A 53 -8.60 -0.67 -20.97
CA LEU A 53 -8.79 -0.23 -19.59
C LEU A 53 -9.10 -1.40 -18.67
N ILE A 54 -10.10 -2.21 -18.99
CA ILE A 54 -10.54 -3.34 -18.14
C ILE A 54 -9.43 -4.38 -18.04
N LYS A 55 -8.77 -4.72 -19.13
CA LYS A 55 -7.67 -5.69 -19.13
C LYS A 55 -6.47 -5.17 -18.37
N GLY A 56 -6.11 -3.90 -18.55
CA GLY A 56 -5.01 -3.26 -17.84
C GLY A 56 -5.25 -3.19 -16.33
N GLU A 57 -6.47 -2.80 -15.89
CA GLU A 57 -6.86 -2.84 -14.48
C GLU A 57 -6.78 -4.26 -13.90
N ALA A 58 -7.33 -5.25 -14.61
CA ALA A 58 -7.35 -6.62 -14.15
C ALA A 58 -5.92 -7.18 -13.92
N LEU A 59 -5.01 -6.92 -14.87
CA LEU A 59 -3.60 -7.30 -14.73
C LEU A 59 -2.93 -6.58 -13.57
N GLY A 60 -3.17 -5.29 -13.39
CA GLY A 60 -2.66 -4.50 -12.27
C GLY A 60 -3.16 -5.03 -10.91
N ILE A 61 -4.44 -5.39 -10.81
CA ILE A 61 -5.03 -5.96 -9.59
C ILE A 61 -4.47 -7.37 -9.32
N ARG A 62 -4.31 -8.21 -10.35
CA ARG A 62 -3.68 -9.52 -10.19
C ARG A 62 -2.26 -9.41 -9.67
N ALA A 63 -1.48 -8.48 -10.22
CA ALA A 63 -0.13 -8.20 -9.77
C ALA A 63 -0.09 -7.65 -8.33
N LEU A 64 -1.00 -6.76 -7.95
CA LEU A 64 -1.11 -6.26 -6.58
C LEU A 64 -1.36 -7.40 -5.59
N CYS A 65 -2.34 -8.26 -5.86
CA CYS A 65 -2.67 -9.39 -5.00
C CYS A 65 -1.49 -10.36 -4.86
N HIS A 66 -0.82 -10.72 -5.96
CA HIS A 66 0.36 -11.58 -5.90
C HIS A 66 1.54 -10.91 -5.20
N LEU A 67 1.75 -9.61 -5.38
CA LEU A 67 2.82 -8.90 -4.67
C LEU A 67 2.58 -8.94 -3.16
N ASP A 68 1.36 -8.74 -2.69
CA ASP A 68 1.06 -8.81 -1.26
C ASP A 68 1.17 -10.23 -0.72
N VAL A 69 0.83 -11.25 -1.51
CA VAL A 69 1.12 -12.66 -1.19
C VAL A 69 2.62 -12.87 -1.05
N LEU A 70 3.44 -12.38 -1.99
CA LEU A 70 4.89 -12.47 -1.90
C LEU A 70 5.43 -11.74 -0.67
N ARG A 71 4.91 -10.55 -0.36
CA ARG A 71 5.34 -9.75 0.77
C ARG A 71 4.99 -10.38 2.12
N LEU A 72 3.90 -11.15 2.22
CA LEU A 72 3.49 -11.84 3.45
C LEU A 72 4.16 -13.21 3.60
N TRP A 73 4.13 -14.06 2.59
CA TRP A 73 4.55 -15.46 2.67
C TRP A 73 5.89 -15.76 2.00
N GLY A 74 6.40 -14.88 1.15
CA GLY A 74 7.70 -15.04 0.52
C GLY A 74 8.88 -14.73 1.46
N PRO A 75 10.11 -14.93 1.00
CA PRO A 75 11.33 -14.69 1.77
C PRO A 75 11.55 -13.20 2.06
N VAL A 76 12.53 -12.91 2.92
CA VAL A 76 13.02 -11.55 3.18
C VAL A 76 13.85 -11.09 1.99
N PRO A 77 13.46 -10.00 1.28
CA PRO A 77 14.12 -9.64 0.02
C PRO A 77 15.57 -9.16 0.17
N ALA A 78 15.96 -8.66 1.35
CA ALA A 78 17.35 -8.30 1.67
C ALA A 78 18.14 -9.45 2.33
N GLY A 79 17.55 -10.66 2.40
CA GLY A 79 18.18 -11.87 2.92
C GLY A 79 18.77 -12.73 1.82
N GLU A 80 19.18 -13.93 2.19
CA GLU A 80 19.54 -14.96 1.21
C GLU A 80 18.28 -15.49 0.54
N ILE A 81 18.22 -15.42 -0.78
CA ILE A 81 17.13 -15.97 -1.59
C ILE A 81 17.61 -17.31 -2.14
N SER A 82 16.90 -18.39 -1.78
CA SER A 82 17.16 -19.71 -2.32
C SER A 82 16.43 -19.94 -3.65
N ASP A 83 16.83 -20.95 -4.40
CA ASP A 83 16.14 -21.40 -5.61
C ASP A 83 14.91 -22.28 -5.30
N ASP A 84 14.53 -22.37 -4.04
CA ASP A 84 13.37 -23.14 -3.65
C ASP A 84 12.09 -22.54 -4.21
N LYS A 85 11.14 -23.40 -4.52
CA LYS A 85 9.79 -23.01 -4.91
C LYS A 85 9.03 -22.50 -3.68
N ILE A 86 8.52 -21.27 -3.75
CA ILE A 86 7.97 -20.58 -2.58
C ILE A 86 6.45 -20.45 -2.58
N LEU A 87 5.85 -20.08 -3.73
CA LEU A 87 4.44 -19.72 -3.86
C LEU A 87 3.96 -19.92 -5.30
N PRO A 88 2.68 -20.25 -5.52
CA PRO A 88 2.12 -20.32 -6.87
C PRO A 88 1.78 -18.94 -7.40
N TYR A 89 2.24 -18.61 -8.62
CA TYR A 89 1.74 -17.46 -9.38
C TYR A 89 0.64 -17.91 -10.33
N VAL A 90 -0.61 -17.57 -10.03
CA VAL A 90 -1.80 -18.16 -10.67
C VAL A 90 -2.32 -17.24 -11.77
N LYS A 91 -2.33 -17.73 -13.02
CA LYS A 91 -2.81 -17.00 -14.22
C LYS A 91 -4.07 -17.61 -14.85
N SER A 92 -4.59 -18.71 -14.31
CA SER A 92 -5.76 -19.41 -14.85
C SER A 92 -6.67 -19.91 -13.75
N VAL A 93 -7.92 -20.17 -14.09
CA VAL A 93 -8.90 -20.82 -13.20
C VAL A 93 -8.94 -22.32 -13.51
N THR A 94 -8.50 -23.12 -12.56
CA THR A 94 -8.51 -24.58 -12.70
C THR A 94 -8.77 -25.26 -11.35
N ASN A 95 -9.22 -26.50 -11.40
CA ASN A 95 -9.35 -27.36 -10.22
C ASN A 95 -8.06 -28.14 -9.92
N GLU A 96 -7.04 -27.99 -10.74
CA GLU A 96 -5.74 -28.63 -10.55
C GLU A 96 -4.86 -27.80 -9.59
N ILE A 97 -3.87 -28.45 -9.01
CA ILE A 97 -2.88 -27.82 -8.15
C ILE A 97 -1.94 -26.98 -9.04
N HIS A 98 -1.77 -25.71 -8.70
CA HIS A 98 -0.83 -24.85 -9.39
C HIS A 98 0.61 -25.11 -8.91
N ASP A 99 1.53 -25.14 -9.85
CA ASP A 99 2.95 -25.24 -9.55
C ASP A 99 3.46 -24.00 -8.79
N TYR A 100 4.32 -24.25 -7.82
CA TYR A 100 5.02 -23.17 -7.12
C TYR A 100 6.18 -22.63 -7.97
N SER A 101 6.38 -21.34 -7.89
CA SER A 101 7.47 -20.62 -8.54
C SER A 101 8.61 -20.37 -7.56
N THR A 102 9.85 -20.27 -8.06
CA THR A 102 10.94 -19.69 -7.29
C THR A 102 10.69 -18.19 -7.08
N TYR A 103 11.42 -17.56 -6.18
CA TYR A 103 11.31 -16.10 -5.97
C TYR A 103 11.53 -15.33 -7.27
N GLU A 104 12.56 -15.69 -8.02
CA GLU A 104 12.91 -15.03 -9.27
C GLU A 104 11.82 -15.18 -10.34
N GLN A 105 11.30 -16.40 -10.51
CA GLN A 105 10.18 -16.65 -11.41
C GLN A 105 8.92 -15.89 -11.01
N PHE A 106 8.63 -15.82 -9.72
CA PHE A 106 7.47 -15.10 -9.22
C PHE A 106 7.58 -13.59 -9.49
N VAL A 107 8.75 -13.00 -9.26
CA VAL A 107 9.04 -11.59 -9.57
C VAL A 107 8.95 -11.32 -11.07
N GLN A 108 9.47 -12.23 -11.91
CA GLN A 108 9.35 -12.14 -13.37
C GLN A 108 7.88 -12.09 -13.82
N LEU A 109 7.04 -12.97 -13.29
CA LEU A 109 5.62 -13.04 -13.61
C LEU A 109 4.86 -11.80 -13.15
N LEU A 110 5.23 -11.23 -11.99
CA LEU A 110 4.73 -9.92 -11.54
C LEU A 110 5.07 -8.80 -12.54
N LEU A 111 6.31 -8.77 -13.01
CA LEU A 111 6.75 -7.76 -13.98
C LEU A 111 6.07 -7.94 -15.34
N GLU A 112 5.82 -9.18 -15.79
CA GLU A 112 5.06 -9.43 -17.01
C GLU A 112 3.66 -8.82 -16.94
N ASP A 113 2.92 -9.08 -15.86
CA ASP A 113 1.58 -8.53 -15.67
C ASP A 113 1.60 -6.99 -15.61
N LEU A 114 2.54 -6.41 -14.87
CA LEU A 114 2.65 -4.95 -14.73
C LEU A 114 3.11 -4.27 -16.03
N ASN A 115 3.99 -4.89 -16.80
CA ASN A 115 4.44 -4.35 -18.07
C ASN A 115 3.30 -4.35 -19.11
N GLU A 116 2.52 -5.42 -19.14
CA GLU A 116 1.36 -5.48 -20.03
C GLU A 116 0.25 -4.52 -19.57
N ALA A 117 0.02 -4.37 -18.25
CA ALA A 117 -0.91 -3.38 -17.72
C ALA A 117 -0.48 -1.95 -18.09
N GLU A 118 0.81 -1.60 -17.90
CA GLU A 118 1.36 -0.29 -18.31
C GLU A 118 1.12 -0.06 -19.80
N ARG A 119 1.47 -1.02 -20.64
CA ARG A 119 1.31 -0.93 -22.11
C ARG A 119 -0.15 -0.74 -22.54
N LEU A 120 -1.09 -1.42 -21.91
CA LEU A 120 -2.52 -1.33 -22.21
C LEU A 120 -3.11 0.02 -21.82
N LEU A 121 -2.71 0.56 -20.66
CA LEU A 121 -3.23 1.80 -20.11
C LEU A 121 -2.55 3.05 -20.70
N GLU A 122 -1.33 2.90 -21.21
CA GLU A 122 -0.57 4.01 -21.78
C GLU A 122 -1.32 4.64 -22.96
N GLY A 123 -1.54 5.95 -22.89
CA GLY A 123 -2.18 6.72 -23.96
C GLY A 123 -3.71 6.60 -24.04
N VAL A 124 -4.32 5.63 -23.34
CA VAL A 124 -5.78 5.41 -23.39
C VAL A 124 -6.48 5.77 -22.08
N ASP A 125 -5.80 5.61 -20.94
CA ASP A 125 -6.42 5.84 -19.63
C ASP A 125 -6.89 7.30 -19.49
N PRO A 126 -8.16 7.55 -19.10
CA PRO A 126 -8.69 8.87 -18.85
C PRO A 126 -7.88 9.71 -17.86
N ILE A 127 -7.19 9.08 -16.90
CA ILE A 127 -6.30 9.79 -15.95
C ILE A 127 -5.17 10.56 -16.65
N LEU A 128 -4.85 10.23 -17.89
CA LEU A 128 -3.85 10.92 -18.70
C LEU A 128 -4.43 12.13 -19.47
N LYS A 129 -5.77 12.22 -19.55
CA LYS A 129 -6.49 13.19 -20.40
C LYS A 129 -7.27 14.22 -19.61
N TYR A 130 -7.56 13.95 -18.34
CA TYR A 130 -8.40 14.76 -17.47
C TYR A 130 -7.71 15.07 -16.14
N SER A 131 -8.12 16.13 -15.47
CA SER A 131 -7.74 16.37 -14.08
C SER A 131 -8.51 15.44 -13.13
N ILE A 132 -8.03 15.28 -11.89
CA ILE A 132 -8.78 14.51 -10.88
C ILE A 132 -10.16 15.11 -10.65
N ALA A 133 -10.28 16.43 -10.64
CA ALA A 133 -11.57 17.10 -10.47
C ALA A 133 -12.54 16.78 -11.62
N ASP A 134 -12.04 16.76 -12.85
CA ASP A 134 -12.85 16.40 -14.02
C ASP A 134 -13.33 14.93 -13.94
N LEU A 135 -12.47 14.02 -13.47
CA LEU A 135 -12.79 12.59 -13.33
C LEU A 135 -13.79 12.29 -12.21
N GLN A 136 -14.03 13.25 -11.32
CA GLN A 136 -15.02 13.16 -10.23
C GLN A 136 -16.36 13.80 -10.60
N ASP A 137 -16.45 14.47 -11.74
CA ASP A 137 -17.64 15.19 -12.19
C ASP A 137 -18.13 14.66 -13.53
N GLU A 138 -19.24 13.92 -13.51
CA GLU A 138 -19.90 13.33 -14.68
C GLU A 138 -20.25 14.37 -15.77
N THR A 139 -20.33 15.66 -15.41
CA THR A 139 -20.69 16.72 -16.35
C THR A 139 -19.48 17.32 -17.08
N THR A 140 -18.28 17.14 -16.56
CA THR A 140 -17.05 17.71 -17.13
C THR A 140 -16.27 16.70 -17.99
N CYS A 141 -16.32 15.42 -17.66
CA CYS A 141 -15.87 14.39 -18.57
C CYS A 141 -16.95 14.19 -19.63
N ASP A 142 -16.61 14.35 -20.92
CA ASP A 142 -17.49 13.95 -22.02
C ASP A 142 -17.61 12.42 -22.06
N VAL A 143 -18.30 11.90 -21.05
CA VAL A 143 -18.31 10.48 -20.71
C VAL A 143 -19.68 9.93 -21.12
N GLU A 144 -19.74 9.29 -22.26
CA GLU A 144 -20.88 8.42 -22.61
C GLU A 144 -20.87 7.12 -21.77
N ASP A 145 -19.87 6.93 -20.88
CA ASP A 145 -19.64 5.68 -20.17
C ASP A 145 -19.15 5.97 -18.73
N ASP A 146 -19.98 5.69 -17.74
CA ASP A 146 -19.68 5.87 -16.32
C ASP A 146 -18.42 5.11 -15.86
N PHE A 147 -17.92 4.16 -16.66
CA PHE A 147 -16.68 3.44 -16.38
C PHE A 147 -15.43 4.34 -16.36
N TRP A 148 -15.50 5.51 -17.01
CA TRP A 148 -14.40 6.46 -17.07
C TRP A 148 -14.32 7.40 -15.85
N ILE A 149 -15.37 7.43 -15.02
CA ILE A 149 -15.43 8.25 -13.81
C ILE A 149 -14.67 7.56 -12.69
N ASP A 150 -14.22 8.35 -11.72
CA ASP A 150 -13.47 7.90 -10.55
C ASP A 150 -12.19 7.12 -10.88
N ARG A 151 -11.59 7.39 -12.06
CA ARG A 151 -10.32 6.75 -12.46
C ARG A 151 -9.18 7.01 -11.48
N GLN A 152 -9.19 8.11 -10.74
CA GLN A 152 -8.16 8.48 -9.77
C GLN A 152 -8.04 7.49 -8.60
N VAL A 153 -9.09 6.72 -8.29
CA VAL A 153 -9.08 5.72 -7.19
C VAL A 153 -8.99 4.28 -7.71
N ARG A 154 -9.14 4.06 -9.02
CA ARG A 154 -9.05 2.74 -9.64
C ARG A 154 -7.60 2.37 -9.96
N MET A 155 -7.35 1.11 -10.38
CA MET A 155 -6.03 0.69 -10.87
C MET A 155 -5.77 1.34 -12.24
N ASN A 156 -5.47 2.65 -12.22
CA ASN A 156 -5.18 3.46 -13.37
C ASN A 156 -3.71 3.34 -13.80
N TYR A 157 -3.33 4.02 -14.88
CA TYR A 157 -1.96 4.04 -15.40
C TYR A 157 -0.92 4.37 -14.30
N TYR A 158 -1.15 5.42 -13.52
CA TYR A 158 -0.23 5.80 -12.45
C TYR A 158 -0.26 4.83 -11.27
N GLY A 159 -1.38 4.17 -11.01
CA GLY A 159 -1.49 3.08 -10.04
C GLY A 159 -0.57 1.91 -10.40
N VAL A 160 -0.52 1.56 -11.70
CA VAL A 160 0.42 0.54 -12.20
C VAL A 160 1.87 0.99 -12.07
N LEU A 161 2.19 2.26 -12.38
CA LEU A 161 3.56 2.78 -12.20
C LEU A 161 3.97 2.80 -10.73
N ALA A 162 3.07 3.19 -9.83
CA ALA A 162 3.33 3.18 -8.38
C ALA A 162 3.53 1.75 -7.86
N LEU A 163 2.77 0.79 -8.37
CA LEU A 163 2.94 -0.63 -8.01
C LEU A 163 4.27 -1.18 -8.56
N LYS A 164 4.72 -0.78 -9.74
CA LYS A 164 6.07 -1.08 -10.25
C LYS A 164 7.15 -0.48 -9.37
N ALA A 165 6.99 0.78 -8.92
CA ALA A 165 7.93 1.39 -7.98
C ALA A 165 8.02 0.59 -6.68
N ARG A 166 6.87 0.17 -6.11
CA ARG A 166 6.79 -0.68 -4.91
C ARG A 166 7.46 -2.04 -5.13
N LEU A 167 7.23 -2.69 -6.26
CA LEU A 167 7.86 -3.98 -6.60
C LEU A 167 9.38 -3.85 -6.74
N TYR A 168 9.88 -2.89 -7.51
CA TYR A 168 11.31 -2.67 -7.66
C TYR A 168 11.98 -2.31 -6.32
N PHE A 169 11.30 -1.53 -5.49
CA PHE A 169 11.80 -1.20 -4.15
C PHE A 169 11.84 -2.44 -3.25
N TRP A 170 10.82 -3.31 -3.35
CA TRP A 170 10.80 -4.59 -2.66
C TRP A 170 11.93 -5.51 -3.08
N THR A 171 12.20 -5.62 -4.36
CA THR A 171 13.25 -6.49 -4.94
C THR A 171 14.64 -5.86 -4.91
N GLN A 172 14.82 -4.72 -4.25
CA GLN A 172 16.09 -3.99 -4.11
C GLN A 172 16.65 -3.40 -5.42
N ASP A 173 15.85 -3.33 -6.48
CA ASP A 173 16.20 -2.57 -7.69
C ASP A 173 15.94 -1.08 -7.47
N MET A 174 16.83 -0.44 -6.72
CA MET A 174 16.69 0.97 -6.31
C MET A 174 16.63 1.93 -7.50
N LYS A 175 17.29 1.61 -8.59
CA LYS A 175 17.32 2.45 -9.80
C LYS A 175 15.92 2.53 -10.43
N ASN A 176 15.29 1.40 -10.66
CA ASN A 176 13.95 1.35 -11.24
C ASN A 176 12.89 1.80 -10.25
N ALA A 177 13.05 1.52 -8.94
CA ALA A 177 12.18 2.06 -7.90
C ALA A 177 12.10 3.59 -7.94
N VAL A 178 13.25 4.28 -7.99
CA VAL A 178 13.32 5.75 -8.12
C VAL A 178 12.70 6.21 -9.44
N LEU A 179 13.01 5.54 -10.55
CA LEU A 179 12.50 5.91 -11.88
C LEU A 179 10.97 5.93 -11.91
N TYR A 180 10.32 4.85 -11.44
CA TYR A 180 8.88 4.72 -11.49
C TYR A 180 8.18 5.58 -10.43
N ALA A 181 8.74 5.71 -9.23
CA ALA A 181 8.21 6.60 -8.21
C ALA A 181 8.22 8.08 -8.67
N LYS A 182 9.28 8.51 -9.34
CA LYS A 182 9.36 9.89 -9.89
C LYS A 182 8.37 10.13 -11.02
N LYS A 183 8.10 9.15 -11.89
CA LYS A 183 7.05 9.29 -12.91
C LYS A 183 5.69 9.63 -12.26
N VAL A 184 5.41 9.11 -11.08
CA VAL A 184 4.17 9.40 -10.34
C VAL A 184 4.23 10.74 -9.62
N ILE A 185 5.34 11.06 -8.93
CA ILE A 185 5.54 12.34 -8.22
C ILE A 185 5.45 13.53 -9.21
N ASP A 186 6.00 13.37 -10.40
CA ASP A 186 6.08 14.40 -11.42
C ASP A 186 4.87 14.42 -12.37
N ALA A 187 3.88 13.53 -12.16
CA ALA A 187 2.68 13.45 -12.95
C ALA A 187 1.91 14.78 -12.95
N LYS A 188 1.47 15.20 -14.11
CA LYS A 188 0.73 16.44 -14.30
C LYS A 188 -0.56 16.19 -15.06
N ASP A 189 -1.57 16.96 -14.73
CA ASP A 189 -2.80 17.04 -15.50
C ASP A 189 -2.59 17.79 -16.83
N PRO A 190 -3.56 17.81 -17.74
CA PRO A 190 -3.46 18.53 -19.00
C PRO A 190 -3.24 20.05 -18.87
N SER A 191 -3.55 20.64 -17.70
CA SER A 191 -3.28 22.06 -17.41
C SER A 191 -1.84 22.31 -16.95
N GLY A 192 -1.05 21.27 -16.74
CA GLY A 192 0.33 21.34 -16.26
C GLY A 192 0.47 21.38 -14.74
N LYS A 193 -0.62 21.25 -13.97
CA LYS A 193 -0.58 21.12 -12.50
C LYS A 193 -0.18 19.72 -12.10
N LYS A 194 0.48 19.58 -10.93
CA LYS A 194 0.73 18.25 -10.35
C LYS A 194 -0.60 17.50 -10.18
N MET A 195 -0.63 16.25 -10.60
CA MET A 195 -1.82 15.38 -10.49
C MET A 195 -2.17 15.15 -9.03
N TRP A 196 -1.18 14.86 -8.19
CA TRP A 196 -1.33 14.72 -6.75
C TRP A 196 -0.40 15.66 -6.01
N VAL A 197 -0.85 16.09 -4.83
CA VAL A 197 -0.06 16.89 -3.89
C VAL A 197 -0.16 16.25 -2.50
N LEU A 198 0.88 16.42 -1.70
CA LEU A 198 0.88 15.91 -0.33
C LEU A 198 -0.21 16.60 0.50
N ALA A 199 -0.96 15.82 1.26
CA ALA A 199 -1.95 16.31 2.21
C ALA A 199 -1.28 17.25 3.23
N THR A 200 -2.02 18.22 3.71
CA THR A 200 -1.54 19.22 4.66
C THR A 200 -2.44 19.29 5.89
N GLY A 201 -2.06 20.09 6.88
CA GLY A 201 -2.93 20.33 8.03
C GLY A 201 -4.30 20.89 7.62
N ILE A 202 -4.37 21.69 6.55
CA ILE A 202 -5.62 22.26 6.04
C ILE A 202 -6.53 21.14 5.47
N THR A 203 -5.98 20.23 4.66
CA THR A 203 -6.77 19.13 4.11
C THR A 203 -7.22 18.15 5.20
N MET A 204 -6.37 17.86 6.18
CA MET A 204 -6.74 17.04 7.33
C MET A 204 -7.80 17.71 8.21
N GLU A 205 -7.74 19.04 8.38
CA GLU A 205 -8.75 19.80 9.11
C GLU A 205 -10.10 19.81 8.40
N SER A 206 -10.11 19.76 7.06
CA SER A 206 -11.30 19.58 6.24
C SER A 206 -11.85 18.14 6.25
N GLY A 207 -11.19 17.20 6.97
CA GLY A 207 -11.64 15.84 7.17
C GLY A 207 -10.85 14.75 6.44
N ASP A 208 -9.86 15.11 5.62
CA ASP A 208 -9.00 14.14 4.92
C ASP A 208 -7.96 13.52 5.88
N LEU A 209 -8.44 12.82 6.91
CA LEU A 209 -7.58 12.21 7.92
C LEU A 209 -6.77 11.03 7.39
N ALA A 210 -7.28 10.34 6.38
CA ALA A 210 -6.61 9.21 5.72
C ALA A 210 -5.62 9.64 4.62
N CYS A 211 -5.53 10.96 4.34
CA CYS A 211 -4.81 11.49 3.19
C CYS A 211 -5.30 10.87 1.87
N ALA A 212 -6.63 10.73 1.72
CA ALA A 212 -7.24 10.20 0.50
C ALA A 212 -6.96 11.09 -0.72
N SER A 213 -6.74 12.39 -0.52
CA SER A 213 -6.27 13.32 -1.56
C SER A 213 -4.92 12.94 -2.19
N GLU A 214 -4.13 12.09 -1.53
CA GLU A 214 -2.89 11.54 -2.05
C GLU A 214 -3.07 10.17 -2.73
N SER A 215 -4.29 9.61 -2.74
CA SER A 215 -4.54 8.28 -3.25
C SER A 215 -4.24 8.18 -4.74
N ILE A 216 -3.41 7.22 -5.10
CA ILE A 216 -3.08 6.87 -6.49
C ILE A 216 -3.90 5.63 -6.88
N PHE A 217 -4.13 4.77 -5.91
CA PHE A 217 -5.02 3.63 -5.98
C PHE A 217 -5.63 3.37 -4.60
N GLY A 218 -6.93 3.18 -4.53
CA GLY A 218 -7.68 2.98 -3.30
C GLY A 218 -8.90 2.10 -3.48
N LEU A 219 -9.59 1.86 -2.38
CA LEU A 219 -10.86 1.14 -2.36
C LEU A 219 -11.95 2.06 -1.81
N SER A 220 -13.11 2.09 -2.48
CA SER A 220 -14.31 2.65 -1.89
C SER A 220 -14.91 1.63 -0.92
N VAL A 221 -14.96 1.96 0.37
CA VAL A 221 -15.41 1.06 1.42
C VAL A 221 -16.65 1.63 2.07
N TYR A 222 -17.81 1.01 1.81
CA TYR A 222 -19.05 1.40 2.46
C TYR A 222 -18.91 1.32 3.99
N ASP A 223 -19.36 2.36 4.70
CA ASP A 223 -19.28 2.47 6.16
C ASP A 223 -17.85 2.32 6.73
N LEU A 224 -16.84 2.90 6.09
CA LEU A 224 -15.44 2.82 6.53
C LEU A 224 -15.30 3.25 8.00
N GLY A 225 -15.94 4.34 8.42
CA GLY A 225 -15.91 4.81 9.80
C GLY A 225 -16.46 3.79 10.79
N THR A 226 -17.59 3.14 10.47
CA THR A 226 -18.18 2.07 11.30
C THR A 226 -17.23 0.87 11.41
N LYS A 227 -16.60 0.47 10.30
CA LYS A 227 -15.61 -0.61 10.28
C LYS A 227 -14.35 -0.22 11.07
N ALA A 228 -13.90 1.02 10.96
CA ALA A 228 -12.78 1.54 11.74
C ALA A 228 -13.09 1.53 13.23
N SER A 229 -14.30 1.90 13.64
CA SER A 229 -14.72 1.94 15.05
C SER A 229 -14.67 0.57 15.73
N SER A 230 -14.81 -0.52 14.99
CA SER A 230 -14.69 -1.87 15.53
C SER A 230 -13.26 -2.20 16.00
N ASN A 231 -12.26 -1.52 15.43
CA ASN A 231 -10.85 -1.72 15.76
C ASN A 231 -10.28 -0.57 16.59
N PHE A 232 -10.57 0.67 16.21
CA PHE A 232 -10.08 1.91 16.84
C PHE A 232 -11.20 2.59 17.62
N ASP A 233 -11.78 1.87 18.59
CA ASP A 233 -12.90 2.36 19.40
C ASP A 233 -12.50 3.62 20.18
N LEU A 234 -13.17 4.74 19.89
CA LEU A 234 -12.93 6.03 20.53
C LEU A 234 -13.25 6.04 22.04
N THR A 235 -13.87 4.98 22.59
CA THR A 235 -14.01 4.78 24.03
C THR A 235 -12.76 4.17 24.67
N GLY A 236 -11.77 3.78 23.86
CA GLY A 236 -10.51 3.20 24.31
C GLY A 236 -10.55 1.70 24.60
N ASN A 237 -11.61 0.99 24.17
CA ASN A 237 -11.69 -0.46 24.33
C ASN A 237 -11.06 -1.22 23.14
N GLY A 238 -10.78 -0.51 22.04
CA GLY A 238 -10.13 -1.05 20.84
C GLY A 238 -8.60 -0.90 20.87
N ILE A 239 -8.01 -0.87 19.68
CA ILE A 239 -6.58 -0.63 19.49
C ILE A 239 -6.26 0.80 19.90
N HIS A 240 -5.30 0.93 20.81
CA HIS A 240 -4.81 2.21 21.29
C HIS A 240 -3.32 2.13 21.61
N GLU A 241 -2.70 3.29 21.65
CA GLU A 241 -1.30 3.46 21.97
C GLU A 241 -1.14 4.19 23.32
N GLN A 242 -0.01 3.99 23.97
CA GLN A 242 0.32 4.63 25.24
C GLN A 242 1.48 5.63 25.08
N SER A 243 2.31 5.72 26.08
CA SER A 243 3.40 6.70 26.14
C SER A 243 4.35 6.67 24.96
N PHE A 244 4.53 5.52 24.31
CA PHE A 244 5.47 5.43 23.19
C PHE A 244 5.06 6.30 21.98
N ILE A 245 3.76 6.58 21.76
CA ILE A 245 3.33 7.51 20.70
C ILE A 245 3.95 8.89 20.92
N MET A 246 4.17 9.26 22.18
CA MET A 246 4.79 10.51 22.54
C MET A 246 6.25 10.57 22.13
N ASP A 247 6.96 9.44 22.21
CA ASP A 247 8.36 9.34 21.82
C ASP A 247 8.53 9.46 20.29
N TYR A 248 7.56 8.96 19.53
CA TYR A 248 7.56 9.11 18.06
C TYR A 248 7.47 10.56 17.63
N TYR A 249 6.52 11.29 18.20
CA TYR A 249 6.27 12.67 17.85
C TYR A 249 7.14 13.67 18.62
N ALA A 250 7.93 13.20 19.59
CA ALA A 250 8.95 14.01 20.27
C ALA A 250 10.32 14.01 19.58
N PHE A 251 10.53 13.13 18.60
CA PHE A 251 11.81 13.03 17.90
C PHE A 251 11.76 13.76 16.53
N PRO A 252 12.79 14.52 16.14
CA PRO A 252 14.06 14.72 16.84
C PRO A 252 14.03 15.79 17.97
N THR A 253 13.13 16.74 17.96
CA THR A 253 13.12 17.83 18.95
C THR A 253 11.72 18.42 19.14
N GLY A 254 10.85 17.73 19.89
CA GLY A 254 9.60 18.34 20.35
C GLY A 254 8.57 18.67 19.28
N GLU A 255 8.58 18.00 18.13
CA GLU A 255 7.69 18.24 16.98
C GLU A 255 6.20 17.96 17.25
N ARG A 256 5.89 17.37 18.41
CA ARG A 256 4.52 17.01 18.78
C ARG A 256 3.51 18.14 18.65
N THR A 257 3.93 19.37 18.87
CA THR A 257 3.06 20.54 18.82
C THR A 257 2.87 21.10 17.42
N THR A 258 3.68 20.69 16.45
CA THR A 258 3.65 21.20 15.07
C THR A 258 3.28 20.13 14.05
N ASP A 259 3.50 18.83 14.37
CA ASP A 259 3.16 17.74 13.48
C ASP A 259 1.64 17.61 13.35
N VAL A 260 1.11 17.94 12.19
CA VAL A 260 -0.33 17.97 11.92
C VAL A 260 -0.98 16.60 12.06
N ARG A 261 -0.22 15.51 11.85
CA ARG A 261 -0.72 14.15 12.02
C ARG A 261 -1.03 13.86 13.47
N PHE A 262 -0.18 14.31 14.41
CA PHE A 262 -0.46 14.14 15.83
C PHE A 262 -1.72 14.88 16.25
N ASP A 263 -1.86 16.12 15.81
CA ASP A 263 -3.01 16.96 16.14
C ASP A 263 -4.32 16.46 15.52
N LYS A 264 -4.30 16.02 14.28
CA LYS A 264 -5.53 15.69 13.52
C LYS A 264 -5.89 14.19 13.53
N GLN A 265 -4.90 13.31 13.48
CA GLN A 265 -5.13 11.87 13.35
C GLN A 265 -5.21 11.11 14.67
N TRP A 266 -4.99 11.78 15.81
CA TRP A 266 -5.04 11.14 17.12
C TRP A 266 -6.01 11.84 18.06
N THR A 267 -6.63 11.05 18.93
CA THR A 267 -7.37 11.56 20.08
C THR A 267 -6.81 10.93 21.35
N SER A 268 -6.73 11.71 22.43
CA SER A 268 -6.26 11.22 23.72
C SER A 268 -7.41 11.03 24.68
N LEU A 269 -7.36 9.94 25.46
CA LEU A 269 -8.27 9.64 26.54
C LEU A 269 -7.49 9.33 27.80
N SER A 270 -8.11 9.54 28.98
CA SER A 270 -7.61 9.02 30.25
C SER A 270 -8.30 7.70 30.56
N LYS A 271 -7.55 6.61 30.68
CA LYS A 271 -8.06 5.29 31.05
C LYS A 271 -7.23 4.72 32.21
N ASN A 272 -7.88 4.44 33.33
CA ASN A 272 -7.22 3.95 34.54
C ASN A 272 -6.04 4.85 35.02
N GLY A 273 -6.19 6.17 34.88
CA GLY A 273 -5.16 7.14 35.25
C GLY A 273 -4.00 7.27 34.26
N GLN A 274 -4.04 6.58 33.12
CA GLN A 274 -3.03 6.67 32.05
C GLN A 274 -3.62 7.34 30.82
N SER A 275 -2.80 8.13 30.12
CA SER A 275 -3.17 8.66 28.81
C SER A 275 -3.02 7.57 27.76
N ILE A 276 -4.07 7.34 27.00
CA ILE A 276 -4.07 6.49 25.81
C ILE A 276 -4.40 7.32 24.58
N TYR A 277 -3.90 6.91 23.43
CA TYR A 277 -4.07 7.58 22.14
C TYR A 277 -4.71 6.63 21.14
N ILE A 278 -5.76 7.10 20.47
CA ILE A 278 -6.53 6.32 19.51
C ILE A 278 -6.39 6.98 18.14
N CYS A 279 -6.03 6.18 17.15
CA CYS A 279 -5.93 6.63 15.76
C CYS A 279 -7.31 6.91 15.18
N ARG A 280 -7.48 8.11 14.61
CA ARG A 280 -8.71 8.55 13.98
C ARG A 280 -8.64 8.57 12.45
N LYS A 281 -7.58 8.07 11.88
CA LYS A 281 -7.27 8.20 10.45
C LYS A 281 -8.45 7.80 9.53
N PHE A 282 -9.20 6.78 9.89
CA PHE A 282 -10.33 6.29 9.10
C PHE A 282 -11.70 6.75 9.63
N TYR A 283 -11.71 7.71 10.56
CA TYR A 283 -12.94 8.37 10.99
C TYR A 283 -13.14 9.62 10.16
N GLN A 284 -14.24 9.69 9.44
CA GLN A 284 -14.62 10.87 8.68
C GLN A 284 -15.25 11.92 9.59
N LEU A 285 -15.01 13.19 9.28
CA LEU A 285 -15.58 14.33 10.01
C LEU A 285 -16.93 14.78 9.44
N SER A 286 -17.30 14.36 8.24
CA SER A 286 -18.57 14.71 7.60
C SER A 286 -19.12 13.59 6.72
N ASP A 287 -20.45 13.56 6.54
CA ASP A 287 -21.15 12.56 5.73
C ASP A 287 -20.85 12.64 4.21
N ASN A 288 -20.23 13.73 3.77
CA ASN A 288 -19.96 14.00 2.35
C ASN A 288 -18.56 13.60 1.89
N GLN A 289 -17.78 12.91 2.72
CA GLN A 289 -16.45 12.46 2.34
C GLN A 289 -16.49 11.06 1.75
N MET A 290 -15.69 10.86 0.70
CA MET A 290 -15.53 9.52 0.12
C MET A 290 -15.02 8.55 1.19
N ASN A 291 -15.70 7.39 1.29
CA ASN A 291 -15.28 6.27 2.12
C ASN A 291 -14.07 5.57 1.47
N GLU A 292 -13.02 6.32 1.21
CA GLU A 292 -11.84 5.85 0.51
C GLU A 292 -10.80 5.32 1.47
N LEU A 293 -10.37 4.08 1.20
CA LEU A 293 -9.22 3.44 1.83
C LEU A 293 -8.05 3.45 0.86
N PRO A 294 -7.09 4.38 1.00
CA PRO A 294 -5.91 4.40 0.13
C PRO A 294 -5.08 3.12 0.29
N LEU A 295 -4.70 2.50 -0.82
CA LEU A 295 -3.79 1.35 -0.84
C LEU A 295 -2.39 1.73 -1.33
N ILE A 296 -2.31 2.75 -2.20
CA ILE A 296 -1.06 3.35 -2.65
C ILE A 296 -1.25 4.86 -2.63
N ARG A 297 -0.38 5.56 -1.90
CA ARG A 297 -0.43 7.01 -1.75
C ARG A 297 0.83 7.70 -2.25
N LEU A 298 0.70 8.97 -2.62
CA LEU A 298 1.83 9.81 -3.06
C LEU A 298 2.99 9.81 -2.05
N ALA A 299 2.68 9.88 -0.75
CA ALA A 299 3.71 9.83 0.30
C ALA A 299 4.60 8.60 0.18
N GLU A 300 4.07 7.42 -0.22
CA GLU A 300 4.90 6.22 -0.43
C GLU A 300 5.94 6.44 -1.53
N MET A 301 5.57 7.09 -2.61
CA MET A 301 6.49 7.41 -3.71
C MET A 301 7.62 8.34 -3.24
N TYR A 302 7.31 9.31 -2.38
CA TYR A 302 8.32 10.15 -1.73
C TYR A 302 9.28 9.31 -0.89
N PHE A 303 8.77 8.41 -0.04
CA PHE A 303 9.61 7.52 0.78
C PHE A 303 10.50 6.61 -0.06
N ILE A 304 9.99 6.05 -1.16
CA ILE A 304 10.78 5.25 -2.08
C ILE A 304 11.95 6.06 -2.63
N VAL A 305 11.71 7.26 -3.15
CA VAL A 305 12.79 8.07 -3.72
C VAL A 305 13.76 8.54 -2.62
N MET A 306 13.25 9.05 -1.50
CA MET A 306 14.10 9.51 -0.38
C MET A 306 15.03 8.41 0.11
N GLU A 307 14.56 7.17 0.19
CA GLU A 307 15.38 6.05 0.67
C GLU A 307 16.34 5.53 -0.41
N ALA A 308 15.84 5.33 -1.64
CA ALA A 308 16.54 4.62 -2.71
C ALA A 308 17.51 5.49 -3.50
N THR A 309 17.33 6.83 -3.56
CA THR A 309 18.23 7.68 -4.32
C THR A 309 19.62 7.75 -3.70
N SER A 310 20.64 7.74 -4.55
CA SER A 310 22.02 8.01 -4.16
C SER A 310 22.32 9.51 -4.00
N SER A 311 21.44 10.38 -4.49
CA SER A 311 21.59 11.84 -4.38
C SER A 311 21.07 12.36 -3.04
N THR A 312 21.98 12.74 -2.15
CA THR A 312 21.64 13.37 -0.86
C THR A 312 20.85 14.66 -1.06
N THR A 313 21.18 15.43 -2.08
CA THR A 313 20.46 16.69 -2.41
C THR A 313 19.00 16.41 -2.79
N GLU A 314 18.78 15.40 -3.63
CA GLU A 314 17.41 15.00 -4.02
C GLU A 314 16.63 14.46 -2.82
N ALA A 315 17.23 13.57 -2.03
CA ALA A 315 16.59 13.04 -0.82
C ALA A 315 16.19 14.14 0.16
N ASN A 316 17.09 15.09 0.44
CA ASN A 316 16.82 16.20 1.34
C ASN A 316 15.77 17.18 0.77
N GLY A 317 15.78 17.40 -0.55
CA GLY A 317 14.75 18.23 -1.21
C GLY A 317 13.34 17.66 -1.05
N LEU A 318 13.18 16.38 -1.33
CA LEU A 318 11.90 15.68 -1.15
C LEU A 318 11.51 15.58 0.33
N PHE A 319 12.47 15.36 1.22
CA PHE A 319 12.19 15.35 2.66
C PHE A 319 11.72 16.72 3.16
N SER A 320 12.31 17.81 2.67
CA SER A 320 11.87 19.17 3.01
C SER A 320 10.44 19.45 2.54
N GLU A 321 10.07 19.03 1.33
CA GLU A 321 8.70 19.16 0.81
C GLU A 321 7.71 18.34 1.66
N TYR A 322 8.04 17.09 1.94
CA TYR A 322 7.25 16.20 2.80
C TYR A 322 7.12 16.78 4.23
N ALA A 323 8.22 17.16 4.87
CA ALA A 323 8.23 17.70 6.21
C ALA A 323 7.38 18.99 6.33
N SER A 324 7.49 19.88 5.34
CA SER A 324 6.67 21.09 5.27
C SER A 324 5.18 20.77 5.22
N SER A 325 4.78 19.76 4.43
CA SER A 325 3.37 19.35 4.33
C SER A 325 2.82 18.78 5.63
N ARG A 326 3.67 18.19 6.47
CA ARG A 326 3.31 17.61 7.77
C ARG A 326 3.54 18.56 8.94
N GLY A 327 4.01 19.81 8.71
CA GLY A 327 4.27 20.79 9.76
C GLY A 327 5.41 20.43 10.70
N ILE A 328 6.35 19.63 10.23
CA ILE A 328 7.52 19.18 11.01
C ILE A 328 8.78 19.93 10.58
N ALA A 329 9.73 20.09 11.50
CA ALA A 329 11.00 20.68 11.20
C ALA A 329 11.80 19.80 10.24
N THR A 330 12.43 20.41 9.24
CA THR A 330 13.33 19.70 8.33
C THR A 330 14.59 19.25 9.05
N ALA A 331 14.87 17.96 9.00
CA ALA A 331 16.15 17.40 9.42
C ALA A 331 16.95 16.99 8.16
N ASP A 332 18.27 17.11 8.25
CA ASP A 332 19.15 16.56 7.23
C ASP A 332 19.15 15.03 7.31
N LEU A 333 18.80 14.37 6.23
CA LEU A 333 18.81 12.91 6.13
C LEU A 333 20.23 12.32 6.07
N SER A 334 21.27 13.14 5.86
CA SER A 334 22.64 12.68 5.62
C SER A 334 23.25 11.93 6.81
N SER A 335 22.92 12.31 8.04
CA SER A 335 23.53 11.77 9.25
C SER A 335 22.91 10.44 9.72
N ASN A 336 21.65 10.17 9.42
CA ASN A 336 20.96 8.94 9.85
C ASN A 336 19.68 8.69 9.04
N LYS A 337 19.82 8.68 7.71
CA LYS A 337 18.73 8.60 6.74
C LYS A 337 17.70 7.51 7.08
N LEU A 338 18.15 6.25 7.20
CA LEU A 338 17.24 5.13 7.42
C LEU A 338 16.46 5.26 8.75
N ARG A 339 17.13 5.68 9.82
CA ARG A 339 16.46 5.86 11.12
C ARG A 339 15.40 6.96 11.08
N THR A 340 15.70 8.10 10.44
CA THR A 340 14.76 9.20 10.29
C THR A 340 13.56 8.75 9.44
N LEU A 341 13.81 8.13 8.28
CA LEU A 341 12.76 7.64 7.42
C LEU A 341 11.93 6.53 8.08
N THR A 342 12.52 5.64 8.88
CA THR A 342 11.77 4.62 9.64
C THR A 342 10.76 5.25 10.59
N LYS A 343 11.16 6.29 11.32
CA LYS A 343 10.26 6.98 12.25
C LYS A 343 9.16 7.71 11.52
N GLU A 344 9.50 8.43 10.46
CA GLU A 344 8.51 9.15 9.67
C GLU A 344 7.55 8.19 8.94
N PHE A 345 8.05 7.09 8.40
CA PHE A 345 7.23 6.05 7.79
C PHE A 345 6.20 5.48 8.77
N ASN A 346 6.61 5.27 10.02
CA ASN A 346 5.70 4.76 11.04
C ASN A 346 4.59 5.77 11.41
N LYS A 347 4.92 7.06 11.54
CA LYS A 347 3.92 8.12 11.73
C LYS A 347 2.96 8.19 10.54
N GLU A 348 3.51 8.13 9.32
CA GLU A 348 2.78 8.30 8.08
C GLU A 348 1.82 7.15 7.77
N PHE A 349 2.29 5.92 7.91
CA PHE A 349 1.55 4.72 7.51
C PHE A 349 0.98 3.93 8.70
N TYR A 350 0.83 4.58 9.86
CA TYR A 350 0.16 3.96 11.00
C TYR A 350 -1.27 3.56 10.60
N ALA A 351 -1.69 2.37 11.01
CA ALA A 351 -2.97 1.74 10.70
C ALA A 351 -3.20 1.35 9.22
N GLU A 352 -2.21 1.51 8.33
CA GLU A 352 -2.28 1.11 6.92
C GLU A 352 -1.61 -0.25 6.63
N GLY A 353 -1.11 -0.95 7.65
CA GLY A 353 -0.49 -2.27 7.50
C GLY A 353 0.89 -2.27 6.84
N GLN A 354 1.48 -1.11 6.51
CA GLN A 354 2.71 -1.02 5.73
C GLN A 354 3.99 -1.25 6.57
N MET A 355 3.92 -1.07 7.88
CA MET A 355 5.11 -1.11 8.73
C MET A 355 5.76 -2.50 8.82
N PHE A 356 4.97 -3.57 8.79
CA PHE A 356 5.49 -4.93 8.71
C PHE A 356 6.32 -5.16 7.45
N PHE A 357 5.83 -4.69 6.31
CA PHE A 357 6.52 -4.80 5.03
C PHE A 357 7.80 -3.95 5.00
N PHE A 358 7.76 -2.77 5.61
CA PHE A 358 8.96 -1.94 5.75
C PHE A 358 10.06 -2.70 6.51
N TYR A 359 9.76 -3.21 7.70
CA TYR A 359 10.74 -3.97 8.51
C TYR A 359 11.25 -5.22 7.80
N LYS A 360 10.36 -5.97 7.16
CA LYS A 360 10.75 -7.17 6.39
C LYS A 360 11.68 -6.82 5.24
N ARG A 361 11.37 -5.76 4.48
CA ARG A 361 12.18 -5.33 3.34
C ARG A 361 13.61 -4.96 3.75
N VAL A 362 13.79 -4.24 4.84
CA VAL A 362 15.11 -3.85 5.33
C VAL A 362 15.78 -4.90 6.22
N ASN A 363 15.14 -6.06 6.38
CA ASN A 363 15.60 -7.13 7.28
C ASN A 363 15.92 -6.63 8.69
N ALA A 364 15.04 -5.82 9.26
CA ALA A 364 15.24 -5.24 10.58
C ALA A 364 15.30 -6.32 11.66
N THR A 365 16.22 -6.19 12.61
CA THR A 365 16.38 -7.12 13.75
C THR A 365 15.52 -6.77 14.95
N GLY A 366 14.82 -5.64 14.91
CA GLY A 366 13.90 -5.21 15.95
C GLY A 366 12.89 -4.23 15.41
N SER A 367 11.68 -4.32 15.95
CA SER A 367 10.63 -3.33 15.70
C SER A 367 10.81 -2.14 16.63
N ILE A 368 10.07 -1.08 16.32
CA ILE A 368 10.01 0.13 17.12
C ILE A 368 9.41 -0.11 18.52
N ASN A 369 8.60 -1.15 18.68
CA ASN A 369 8.07 -1.60 19.98
C ASN A 369 9.03 -2.56 20.71
N TYR A 370 10.31 -2.54 20.31
CA TYR A 370 11.38 -3.39 20.89
C TYR A 370 11.11 -4.89 20.78
N ILE A 371 10.24 -5.32 19.87
CA ILE A 371 10.02 -6.73 19.61
C ILE A 371 11.15 -7.22 18.70
N PRO A 372 11.93 -8.23 19.11
CA PRO A 372 12.95 -8.82 18.26
C PRO A 372 12.32 -9.36 16.97
N LEU A 373 12.94 -9.09 15.82
CA LEU A 373 12.52 -9.56 14.52
C LEU A 373 13.62 -10.44 13.91
N ASN A 374 13.21 -11.46 13.19
CA ASN A 374 14.10 -12.39 12.49
C ASN A 374 13.37 -12.99 11.26
N ALA A 375 14.07 -13.75 10.45
CA ALA A 375 13.51 -14.32 9.23
C ALA A 375 12.22 -15.13 9.47
N GLU A 376 12.14 -15.91 10.56
CA GLU A 376 10.98 -16.72 10.90
C GLU A 376 9.73 -15.85 11.21
N ARG A 377 9.92 -14.68 11.81
CA ARG A 377 8.83 -13.76 12.11
C ARG A 377 8.36 -12.97 10.89
N TYR A 378 9.19 -12.90 9.87
CA TYR A 378 8.87 -12.19 8.64
C TYR A 378 8.10 -13.05 7.62
N VAL A 379 8.02 -14.35 7.79
CA VAL A 379 7.29 -15.24 6.88
C VAL A 379 6.02 -15.73 7.58
N ALA A 380 4.88 -15.31 7.06
CA ALA A 380 3.58 -15.74 7.59
C ALA A 380 3.39 -17.26 7.38
N PRO A 381 2.67 -17.95 8.27
CA PRO A 381 2.44 -19.39 8.11
C PRO A 381 1.53 -19.64 6.90
N LEU A 382 1.91 -20.60 6.06
CA LEU A 382 1.03 -21.09 5.00
C LEU A 382 -0.18 -21.83 5.60
N PRO A 383 -1.33 -21.79 4.93
CA PRO A 383 -2.48 -22.62 5.31
C PRO A 383 -2.11 -24.09 5.36
N GLU A 384 -2.63 -24.84 6.32
CA GLU A 384 -2.34 -26.29 6.45
C GLU A 384 -2.72 -27.08 5.19
N ARG A 385 -3.78 -26.66 4.50
CA ARG A 385 -4.18 -27.30 3.23
C ARG A 385 -3.13 -27.12 2.14
N GLU A 386 -2.52 -25.92 2.04
CA GLU A 386 -1.43 -25.67 1.09
C GLU A 386 -0.26 -26.62 1.34
N ILE A 387 0.14 -26.79 2.60
CA ILE A 387 1.23 -27.68 2.99
C ILE A 387 0.90 -29.14 2.62
N VAL A 388 -0.34 -29.59 2.88
CA VAL A 388 -0.76 -30.97 2.58
C VAL A 388 -0.82 -31.24 1.07
N TYR A 389 -1.30 -30.30 0.28
CA TYR A 389 -1.43 -30.49 -1.17
C TYR A 389 -0.09 -30.40 -1.89
N ASN A 390 0.83 -29.56 -1.43
CA ASN A 390 2.15 -29.42 -2.04
C ASN A 390 3.15 -30.50 -1.62
N ASN A 391 2.97 -31.14 -0.45
CA ASN A 391 3.78 -32.27 -0.03
C ASN A 391 3.40 -33.60 -0.71
N LYS A 392 2.52 -33.59 -1.71
CA LYS A 392 2.16 -34.82 -2.43
C LYS A 392 3.26 -35.35 -3.36
N ASP A 393 4.24 -34.54 -3.68
CA ASP A 393 5.47 -34.96 -4.36
C ASP A 393 6.55 -35.33 -3.34
N GLY A 394 6.12 -35.82 -2.18
CA GLY A 394 6.97 -36.17 -1.08
C GLY A 394 7.99 -37.25 -1.49
N SER A 395 9.18 -36.80 -1.48
CA SER A 395 10.33 -37.63 -1.16
C SER A 395 10.37 -37.87 0.35
#